data_9c668039348fdaef0192d9105e370fe2
#
_entry.id   9c668039348fdaef0192d9105e370fe2
#
_cell.length_a   1.000
_cell.length_b   1.000
_cell.length_c   1.000
_cell.angle_alpha   90.00
_cell.angle_beta   90.00
_cell.angle_gamma   90.00
#
_symmetry.space_group_name_H-M   'P 1'
#
loop_
_entity.id
_entity.type
_entity.pdbx_description
1 polymer ?
#
loop_
_entity_poly.entity_id
_entity_poly.type
_entity_poly.pdbx_seq_one_letter_code
_entity_poly.pdbx_strand_id
1 'polypeptide(L)'
;MSSTAKLSELSHAYLIEGERDIALREARRLARGILMPQDEATPLEALRDFREVPDEKVPIAMVRELTAGMYQRPLESAYRVLLLNYADLLREEAQNALLKSLEEPPSYIVWILVAENYHKLLPTIRSRCRLIHLSRARQDKISLFPEEEEALFQLLRKSFAGEGAVVFDRRETLSPWVDKKTETLSAITEILQNMLQYKSIQCFVSADPRRRAHCKALCQEVSFSQICLAIEQTEQLRGLLDVNINMPMAWEHFFLHLGSNSVNS
;
A
#
# COMPACT_ATOMS: atom_id res chain seq x y z
N MET A 1 17.42 2.65 22.97
CA MET A 1 17.65 3.82 22.11
C MET A 1 17.51 3.39 20.64
N SER A 2 16.32 3.27 20.09
CA SER A 2 16.11 2.91 18.66
C SER A 2 14.73 3.26 18.10
N SER A 3 13.98 4.15 18.76
CA SER A 3 12.60 4.48 18.30
C SER A 3 12.51 5.77 17.46
N THR A 4 13.55 6.60 17.47
CA THR A 4 13.52 7.97 16.89
C THR A 4 13.86 8.03 15.40
N ALA A 5 14.47 7.01 14.83
CA ALA A 5 14.88 6.99 13.41
C ALA A 5 13.77 6.57 12.41
N LYS A 6 12.62 6.08 12.90
CA LYS A 6 11.52 5.54 12.08
C LYS A 6 10.41 6.53 11.75
N LEU A 7 10.44 7.72 12.30
CA LEU A 7 9.35 8.71 12.23
C LEU A 7 9.50 9.73 11.09
N SER A 8 10.64 9.75 10.41
CA SER A 8 10.93 10.71 9.33
C SER A 8 10.23 10.42 8.00
N GLU A 9 9.54 9.29 7.87
CA GLU A 9 8.87 8.87 6.62
C GLU A 9 7.33 8.87 6.67
N LEU A 10 6.73 9.24 7.83
CA LEU A 10 5.28 9.29 7.95
C LEU A 10 4.73 10.50 7.18
N SER A 11 3.85 10.24 6.21
CA SER A 11 3.14 11.32 5.51
C SER A 11 2.07 11.92 6.41
N HIS A 12 1.89 13.23 6.32
CA HIS A 12 0.82 13.93 7.04
C HIS A 12 -0.58 13.65 6.49
N ALA A 13 -0.68 13.11 5.27
CA ALA A 13 -1.95 12.75 4.65
C ALA A 13 -1.83 11.53 3.74
N TYR A 14 -2.78 10.63 3.86
CA TYR A 14 -2.95 9.44 3.03
C TYR A 14 -4.31 9.49 2.33
N LEU A 15 -4.34 9.02 1.09
CA LEU A 15 -5.56 8.82 0.31
C LEU A 15 -5.61 7.34 -0.08
N ILE A 16 -6.55 6.61 0.48
CA ILE A 16 -6.73 5.17 0.23
C ILE A 16 -7.87 5.02 -0.76
N GLU A 17 -7.54 4.54 -1.95
CA GLU A 17 -8.51 4.25 -3.00
C GLU A 17 -8.76 2.75 -3.13
N GLY A 18 -10.01 2.37 -3.22
CA GLY A 18 -10.42 0.99 -3.42
C GLY A 18 -11.89 0.75 -3.13
N GLU A 19 -12.30 -0.53 -3.18
CA GLU A 19 -13.62 -0.92 -2.72
C GLU A 19 -13.81 -0.48 -1.27
N ARG A 20 -14.95 0.14 -0.98
CA ARG A 20 -15.16 0.90 0.26
C ARG A 20 -14.86 0.13 1.54
N ASP A 21 -15.41 -1.06 1.67
CA ASP A 21 -15.23 -1.87 2.89
C ASP A 21 -13.77 -2.31 3.06
N ILE A 22 -13.10 -2.58 1.95
CA ILE A 22 -11.68 -2.95 1.95
C ILE A 22 -10.84 -1.72 2.29
N ALA A 23 -11.10 -0.60 1.63
CA ALA A 23 -10.37 0.64 1.83
C ALA A 23 -10.54 1.18 3.27
N LEU A 24 -11.75 1.13 3.81
CA LEU A 24 -12.02 1.55 5.19
C LEU A 24 -11.33 0.65 6.20
N ARG A 25 -11.33 -0.67 5.99
CA ARG A 25 -10.63 -1.63 6.86
C ARG A 25 -9.14 -1.35 6.89
N GLU A 26 -8.55 -1.07 5.73
CA GLU A 26 -7.12 -0.76 5.62
C GLU A 26 -6.78 0.63 6.20
N ALA A 27 -7.68 1.61 6.04
CA ALA A 27 -7.56 2.91 6.66
C ALA A 27 -7.54 2.82 8.20
N ARG A 28 -8.45 2.04 8.77
CA ARG A 28 -8.50 1.78 10.22
C ARG A 28 -7.27 1.02 10.70
N ARG A 29 -6.76 0.09 9.90
CA ARG A 29 -5.55 -0.65 10.21
C ARG A 29 -4.32 0.27 10.19
N LEU A 30 -4.21 1.15 9.19
CA LEU A 30 -3.18 2.18 9.13
C LEU A 30 -3.24 3.11 10.35
N ALA A 31 -4.45 3.58 10.68
CA ALA A 31 -4.68 4.42 11.86
C ALA A 31 -4.19 3.74 13.16
N ARG A 32 -4.50 2.45 13.33
CA ARG A 32 -4.03 1.66 14.48
C ARG A 32 -2.50 1.55 14.51
N GLY A 33 -1.87 1.32 13.36
CA GLY A 33 -0.41 1.27 13.26
C GLY A 33 0.28 2.60 13.61
N ILE A 34 -0.35 3.74 13.27
CA ILE A 34 0.16 5.09 13.59
C ILE A 34 0.01 5.39 15.08
N LEU A 35 -1.15 5.08 15.64
CA LEU A 35 -1.45 5.36 17.06
C LEU A 35 -0.74 4.40 18.00
N MET A 36 -0.37 3.20 17.54
CA MET A 36 0.39 2.20 18.31
C MET A 36 -0.17 2.02 19.74
N PRO A 37 -1.46 1.66 19.91
CA PRO A 37 -2.03 1.50 21.22
C PRO A 37 -1.30 0.42 22.02
N GLN A 38 -1.11 0.66 23.32
CA GLN A 38 -0.42 -0.28 24.23
C GLN A 38 -1.16 -1.61 24.33
N ASP A 39 -2.49 -1.57 24.20
CA ASP A 39 -3.37 -2.74 24.19
C ASP A 39 -3.99 -2.88 22.80
N GLU A 40 -3.60 -3.93 22.08
CA GLU A 40 -4.14 -4.25 20.75
C GLU A 40 -5.65 -4.58 20.77
N ALA A 41 -6.19 -4.97 21.91
CA ALA A 41 -7.61 -5.27 22.08
C ALA A 41 -8.48 -4.02 22.19
N THR A 42 -7.90 -2.85 22.50
CA THR A 42 -8.65 -1.60 22.59
C THR A 42 -9.29 -1.24 21.25
N PRO A 43 -10.62 -1.05 21.17
CA PRO A 43 -11.28 -0.58 19.94
C PRO A 43 -10.70 0.76 19.48
N LEU A 44 -10.56 0.92 18.16
CA LEU A 44 -9.96 2.14 17.61
C LEU A 44 -10.77 3.40 17.97
N GLU A 45 -12.09 3.26 18.03
CA GLU A 45 -13.05 4.32 18.39
C GLU A 45 -12.94 4.76 19.85
N ALA A 46 -12.36 3.93 20.72
CA ALA A 46 -12.10 4.27 22.12
C ALA A 46 -10.85 5.11 22.32
N LEU A 47 -9.97 5.17 21.31
CA LEU A 47 -8.73 5.95 21.39
C LEU A 47 -9.05 7.45 21.25
N ARG A 48 -8.59 8.26 22.23
CA ARG A 48 -8.86 9.71 22.26
C ARG A 48 -8.21 10.47 21.11
N ASP A 49 -7.13 9.93 20.57
CA ASP A 49 -6.37 10.52 19.46
C ASP A 49 -6.83 10.02 18.08
N PHE A 50 -7.90 9.24 18.04
CA PHE A 50 -8.57 8.82 16.83
C PHE A 50 -9.91 9.52 16.64
N ARG A 51 -10.15 10.00 15.44
CA ARG A 51 -11.44 10.57 15.05
C ARG A 51 -11.80 10.07 13.67
N GLU A 52 -12.95 9.44 13.56
CA GLU A 52 -13.50 8.97 12.30
C GLU A 52 -14.80 9.69 11.96
N VAL A 53 -14.98 10.04 10.69
CA VAL A 53 -16.26 10.46 10.12
C VAL A 53 -16.74 9.33 9.22
N PRO A 54 -17.68 8.52 9.71
CA PRO A 54 -18.17 7.34 9.00
C PRO A 54 -19.24 7.65 7.96
N ASP A 55 -19.84 8.84 8.01
CA ASP A 55 -21.07 9.17 7.28
C ASP A 55 -20.82 9.38 5.79
N GLU A 56 -21.72 8.86 4.96
CA GLU A 56 -21.74 9.07 3.52
C GLU A 56 -22.06 10.53 3.15
N LYS A 57 -22.90 11.17 3.93
CA LYS A 57 -23.28 12.57 3.75
C LYS A 57 -22.58 13.44 4.78
N VAL A 58 -21.37 13.87 4.45
CA VAL A 58 -20.59 14.75 5.34
C VAL A 58 -20.91 16.21 5.03
N PRO A 59 -21.63 16.90 5.91
CA PRO A 59 -21.87 18.34 5.73
C PRO A 59 -20.59 19.13 5.94
N ILE A 60 -20.48 20.26 5.25
CA ILE A 60 -19.31 21.16 5.38
C ILE A 60 -19.02 21.56 6.84
N ALA A 61 -20.07 21.67 7.67
CA ALA A 61 -19.93 21.99 9.09
C ALA A 61 -19.10 20.93 9.84
N MET A 62 -19.30 19.66 9.54
CA MET A 62 -18.55 18.56 10.14
C MET A 62 -17.08 18.56 9.70
N VAL A 63 -16.81 18.86 8.42
CA VAL A 63 -15.44 18.99 7.93
C VAL A 63 -14.74 20.18 8.65
N ARG A 64 -15.44 21.30 8.83
CA ARG A 64 -14.92 22.45 9.56
C ARG A 64 -14.68 22.15 11.04
N GLU A 65 -15.53 21.35 11.67
CA GLU A 65 -15.36 20.92 13.05
C GLU A 65 -14.10 20.03 13.18
N LEU A 66 -13.91 19.07 12.28
CA LEU A 66 -12.72 18.24 12.24
C LEU A 66 -11.45 19.07 12.05
N THR A 67 -11.47 20.01 11.08
CA THR A 67 -10.31 20.86 10.81
C THR A 67 -10.01 21.82 11.97
N ALA A 68 -11.03 22.32 12.67
CA ALA A 68 -10.83 23.13 13.87
C ALA A 68 -10.24 22.30 15.04
N GLY A 69 -10.70 21.06 15.18
CA GLY A 69 -10.22 20.13 16.20
C GLY A 69 -8.78 19.64 16.01
N MET A 70 -8.19 19.81 14.83
CA MET A 70 -6.84 19.34 14.54
C MET A 70 -5.73 20.05 15.34
N TYR A 71 -5.98 21.29 15.81
CA TYR A 71 -5.00 22.05 16.58
C TYR A 71 -4.87 21.59 18.05
N GLN A 72 -5.73 20.66 18.49
CA GLN A 72 -5.58 20.03 19.80
C GLN A 72 -4.47 19.00 19.74
N ARG A 73 -3.54 19.08 20.71
CA ARG A 73 -2.44 18.10 20.81
C ARG A 73 -2.96 16.71 21.13
N PRO A 74 -2.28 15.65 20.67
CA PRO A 74 -2.57 14.29 21.10
C PRO A 74 -2.51 14.15 22.61
N LEU A 75 -3.31 13.25 23.17
CA LEU A 75 -3.42 13.03 24.62
C LEU A 75 -2.67 11.77 25.08
N GLU A 76 -2.68 10.74 24.27
CA GLU A 76 -2.19 9.40 24.64
C GLU A 76 -1.10 8.89 23.65
N SER A 77 -1.11 9.40 22.43
CA SER A 77 -0.23 8.97 21.33
C SER A 77 0.73 10.07 20.89
N ALA A 78 1.71 9.73 20.06
CA ALA A 78 2.56 10.74 19.42
C ALA A 78 1.82 11.50 18.30
N TYR A 79 0.76 10.90 17.74
CA TYR A 79 -0.02 11.43 16.64
C TYR A 79 -1.51 11.43 16.96
N ARG A 80 -2.23 12.30 16.25
CA ARG A 80 -3.69 12.30 16.18
C ARG A 80 -4.10 11.96 14.76
N VAL A 81 -4.96 10.95 14.60
CA VAL A 81 -5.41 10.46 13.30
C VAL A 81 -6.85 10.90 13.06
N LEU A 82 -7.05 11.54 11.91
CA LEU A 82 -8.35 11.99 11.41
C LEU A 82 -8.69 11.17 10.17
N LEU A 83 -9.68 10.27 10.30
CA LEU A 83 -10.14 9.42 9.21
C LEU A 83 -11.45 9.96 8.65
N LEU A 84 -11.44 10.28 7.37
CA LEU A 84 -12.61 10.73 6.62
C LEU A 84 -12.98 9.68 5.59
N ASN A 85 -14.07 8.96 5.89
CA ASN A 85 -14.66 8.05 4.94
C ASN A 85 -15.46 8.83 3.89
N TYR A 86 -15.72 8.23 2.72
CA TYR A 86 -16.49 8.85 1.64
C TYR A 86 -15.92 10.20 1.14
N ALA A 87 -14.60 10.34 1.12
CA ALA A 87 -13.97 11.59 0.70
C ALA A 87 -14.34 11.99 -0.74
N ASP A 88 -14.57 11.02 -1.63
CA ASP A 88 -15.01 11.22 -3.02
C ASP A 88 -16.49 11.63 -3.17
N LEU A 89 -17.28 11.61 -2.09
CA LEU A 89 -18.66 12.08 -2.05
C LEU A 89 -18.79 13.50 -1.46
N LEU A 90 -17.68 14.08 -1.01
CA LEU A 90 -17.67 15.47 -0.53
C LEU A 90 -18.01 16.44 -1.67
N ARG A 91 -18.86 17.40 -1.37
CA ARG A 91 -19.07 18.55 -2.26
C ARG A 91 -17.81 19.41 -2.34
N GLU A 92 -17.66 20.14 -3.41
CA GLU A 92 -16.48 20.96 -3.68
C GLU A 92 -16.17 21.94 -2.53
N GLU A 93 -17.20 22.55 -1.92
CA GLU A 93 -17.02 23.46 -0.79
C GLU A 93 -16.43 22.76 0.45
N ALA A 94 -16.82 21.50 0.67
CA ALA A 94 -16.28 20.68 1.77
C ALA A 94 -14.84 20.23 1.46
N GLN A 95 -14.55 19.89 0.21
CA GLN A 95 -13.20 19.59 -0.25
C GLN A 95 -12.27 20.80 -0.08
N ASN A 96 -12.74 21.99 -0.46
CA ASN A 96 -11.98 23.24 -0.28
C ASN A 96 -11.71 23.56 1.20
N ALA A 97 -12.65 23.22 2.10
CA ALA A 97 -12.46 23.38 3.53
C ALA A 97 -11.34 22.49 4.11
N LEU A 98 -11.05 21.34 3.46
CA LEU A 98 -9.94 20.47 3.85
C LEU A 98 -8.57 21.00 3.42
N LEU A 99 -8.48 21.78 2.33
CA LEU A 99 -7.21 22.16 1.71
C LEU A 99 -6.24 22.79 2.70
N LYS A 100 -6.71 23.77 3.50
CA LYS A 100 -5.85 24.45 4.47
C LYS A 100 -5.25 23.46 5.49
N SER A 101 -6.02 22.47 5.91
CA SER A 101 -5.59 21.47 6.87
C SER A 101 -4.64 20.41 6.29
N LEU A 102 -4.64 20.26 4.97
CA LEU A 102 -3.73 19.39 4.23
C LEU A 102 -2.45 20.12 3.80
N GLU A 103 -2.49 21.46 3.69
CA GLU A 103 -1.33 22.27 3.30
C GLU A 103 -0.37 22.50 4.47
N GLU A 104 -0.90 22.86 5.62
CA GLU A 104 -0.12 23.22 6.80
C GLU A 104 -0.64 22.48 8.04
N PRO A 105 -0.61 21.14 8.07
CA PRO A 105 -1.05 20.39 9.24
C PRO A 105 -0.03 20.54 10.38
N PRO A 106 -0.46 20.57 11.63
CA PRO A 106 0.43 20.35 12.75
C PRO A 106 1.18 19.03 12.60
N SER A 107 2.45 18.99 13.02
CA SER A 107 3.34 17.82 12.83
C SER A 107 2.85 16.51 13.46
N TYR A 108 1.89 16.62 14.37
CA TYR A 108 1.28 15.47 15.04
C TYR A 108 -0.07 15.02 14.42
N ILE A 109 -0.52 15.68 13.34
CA ILE A 109 -1.77 15.30 12.65
C ILE A 109 -1.46 14.39 11.48
N VAL A 110 -2.24 13.32 11.36
CA VAL A 110 -2.26 12.45 10.18
C VAL A 110 -3.68 12.33 9.66
N TRP A 111 -3.89 12.76 8.42
CA TRP A 111 -5.13 12.57 7.70
C TRP A 111 -5.15 11.24 6.96
N ILE A 112 -6.28 10.54 7.03
CA ILE A 112 -6.55 9.37 6.20
C ILE A 112 -7.88 9.60 5.49
N LEU A 113 -7.83 9.76 4.18
CA LEU A 113 -9.00 9.92 3.32
C LEU A 113 -9.29 8.59 2.63
N VAL A 114 -10.54 8.17 2.61
CA VAL A 114 -10.99 6.94 1.92
C VAL A 114 -11.91 7.32 0.77
N ALA A 115 -11.62 6.79 -0.41
CA ALA A 115 -12.36 7.06 -1.64
C ALA A 115 -12.49 5.78 -2.49
N GLU A 116 -13.63 5.60 -3.16
CA GLU A 116 -13.76 4.58 -4.21
C GLU A 116 -13.19 5.05 -5.54
N ASN A 117 -13.27 6.36 -5.77
CA ASN A 117 -12.75 6.99 -6.98
C ASN A 117 -12.05 8.31 -6.61
N TYR A 118 -10.73 8.25 -6.52
CA TYR A 118 -9.92 9.41 -6.15
C TYR A 118 -9.96 10.53 -7.20
N HIS A 119 -10.37 10.24 -8.45
CA HIS A 119 -10.52 11.26 -9.50
C HIS A 119 -11.63 12.27 -9.21
N LYS A 120 -12.59 11.93 -8.34
CA LYS A 120 -13.64 12.85 -7.88
C LYS A 120 -13.13 13.88 -6.88
N LEU A 121 -11.95 13.68 -6.32
CA LEU A 121 -11.29 14.64 -5.44
C LEU A 121 -10.57 15.71 -6.26
N LEU A 122 -10.54 16.93 -5.72
CA LEU A 122 -9.81 18.02 -6.32
C LEU A 122 -8.33 17.64 -6.54
N PRO A 123 -7.73 18.05 -7.67
CA PRO A 123 -6.30 17.82 -7.94
C PRO A 123 -5.39 18.33 -6.82
N THR A 124 -5.80 19.43 -6.17
CA THR A 124 -5.11 20.04 -5.04
C THR A 124 -5.09 19.17 -3.78
N ILE A 125 -6.14 18.37 -3.51
CA ILE A 125 -6.15 17.38 -2.44
C ILE A 125 -5.25 16.21 -2.81
N ARG A 126 -5.41 15.68 -4.02
CA ARG A 126 -4.65 14.52 -4.51
C ARG A 126 -3.14 14.73 -4.46
N SER A 127 -2.68 15.94 -4.82
CA SER A 127 -1.25 16.27 -4.82
C SER A 127 -0.63 16.37 -3.42
N ARG A 128 -1.45 16.52 -2.37
CA ARG A 128 -1.00 16.66 -0.97
C ARG A 128 -1.13 15.36 -0.18
N CYS A 129 -1.79 14.36 -0.74
CA CYS A 129 -1.97 13.06 -0.11
C CYS A 129 -1.05 12.01 -0.75
N ARG A 130 -0.48 11.18 0.09
CA ARG A 130 0.17 9.96 -0.38
C ARG A 130 -0.91 8.96 -0.80
N LEU A 131 -1.00 8.70 -2.11
CA LEU A 131 -1.97 7.75 -2.64
C LEU A 131 -1.56 6.31 -2.31
N ILE A 132 -2.51 5.57 -1.76
CA ILE A 132 -2.46 4.12 -1.57
C ILE A 132 -3.60 3.55 -2.42
N HIS A 133 -3.25 3.00 -3.55
CA HIS A 133 -4.20 2.36 -4.44
C HIS A 133 -4.36 0.91 -4.01
N LEU A 134 -5.52 0.59 -3.46
CA LEU A 134 -5.89 -0.79 -3.25
C LEU A 134 -6.44 -1.28 -4.59
N SER A 135 -5.63 -2.03 -5.33
CA SER A 135 -6.14 -2.76 -6.47
C SER A 135 -7.45 -3.38 -6.05
N ARG A 136 -8.53 -3.14 -6.80
CA ARG A 136 -9.67 -4.05 -6.72
C ARG A 136 -9.04 -5.43 -6.81
N ALA A 137 -8.96 -6.14 -5.69
CA ALA A 137 -8.93 -7.57 -5.76
C ALA A 137 -10.17 -7.86 -6.61
N ARG A 138 -9.98 -8.04 -7.89
CA ARG A 138 -10.99 -8.69 -8.71
C ARG A 138 -11.34 -9.89 -7.89
N GLN A 139 -12.59 -9.97 -7.46
CA GLN A 139 -13.18 -11.17 -6.88
C GLN A 139 -13.17 -12.35 -7.87
N ASP A 140 -12.71 -12.14 -9.07
CA ASP A 140 -12.12 -13.20 -9.85
C ASP A 140 -10.93 -13.69 -9.05
N LYS A 141 -11.15 -14.76 -8.31
CA LYS A 141 -10.14 -15.52 -7.58
C LYS A 141 -8.91 -15.75 -8.48
N ILE A 142 -8.01 -14.75 -8.55
CA ILE A 142 -6.65 -14.95 -9.01
C ILE A 142 -5.95 -15.58 -7.82
N SER A 143 -6.29 -16.82 -7.59
CA SER A 143 -5.75 -17.60 -6.52
C SER A 143 -4.69 -18.50 -7.16
N LEU A 144 -3.46 -18.06 -7.06
CA LEU A 144 -2.38 -19.05 -7.04
C LEU A 144 -2.71 -20.01 -5.91
N PHE A 145 -2.59 -21.31 -6.15
CA PHE A 145 -2.70 -22.27 -5.06
C PHE A 145 -1.66 -21.94 -3.99
N PRO A 146 -1.89 -22.21 -2.71
CA PRO A 146 -0.96 -21.88 -1.63
C PRO A 146 0.47 -22.37 -1.89
N GLU A 147 0.63 -23.50 -2.56
CA GLU A 147 1.92 -24.07 -2.95
C GLU A 147 2.61 -23.26 -4.07
N GLU A 148 1.84 -22.77 -5.04
CA GLU A 148 2.33 -21.90 -6.11
C GLU A 148 2.76 -20.54 -5.55
N GLU A 149 2.01 -20.01 -4.59
CA GLU A 149 2.36 -18.76 -3.93
C GLU A 149 3.64 -18.87 -3.11
N GLU A 150 3.81 -19.94 -2.37
CA GLU A 150 5.04 -20.24 -1.63
C GLU A 150 6.24 -20.33 -2.58
N ALA A 151 6.09 -21.05 -3.70
CA ALA A 151 7.12 -21.14 -4.72
C ALA A 151 7.47 -19.77 -5.32
N LEU A 152 6.47 -18.90 -5.51
CA LEU A 152 6.68 -17.54 -5.99
C LEU A 152 7.47 -16.69 -4.98
N PHE A 153 7.18 -16.78 -3.69
CA PHE A 153 7.94 -16.08 -2.65
C PHE A 153 9.40 -16.53 -2.62
N GLN A 154 9.67 -17.82 -2.72
CA GLN A 154 11.03 -18.36 -2.78
C GLN A 154 11.77 -17.89 -4.04
N LEU A 155 11.08 -17.81 -5.16
CA LEU A 155 11.62 -17.31 -6.42
C LEU A 155 11.99 -15.82 -6.31
N LEU A 156 11.09 -14.99 -5.80
CA LEU A 156 11.33 -13.58 -5.58
C LEU A 156 12.52 -13.36 -4.63
N ARG A 157 12.60 -14.13 -3.56
CA ARG A 157 13.70 -14.04 -2.60
C ARG A 157 15.05 -14.31 -3.26
N LYS A 158 15.16 -15.38 -4.04
CA LYS A 158 16.39 -15.72 -4.78
C LYS A 158 16.75 -14.66 -5.82
N SER A 159 15.75 -14.13 -6.52
CA SER A 159 15.96 -13.09 -7.52
C SER A 159 16.48 -11.80 -6.89
N PHE A 160 15.93 -11.35 -5.77
CA PHE A 160 16.44 -10.19 -5.04
C PHE A 160 17.83 -10.39 -4.45
N ALA A 161 18.19 -11.64 -4.10
CA ALA A 161 19.53 -11.99 -3.64
C ALA A 161 20.58 -12.05 -4.77
N GLY A 162 20.17 -11.88 -6.04
CA GLY A 162 21.04 -12.02 -7.21
C GLY A 162 21.31 -13.48 -7.60
N GLU A 163 20.61 -14.42 -7.00
CA GLU A 163 20.71 -15.86 -7.28
C GLU A 163 19.74 -16.31 -8.38
N GLY A 164 19.21 -15.39 -9.15
CA GLY A 164 18.22 -15.65 -10.21
C GLY A 164 18.70 -16.70 -11.24
N ALA A 165 20.00 -16.80 -11.51
CA ALA A 165 20.56 -17.80 -12.43
C ALA A 165 20.30 -19.25 -11.99
N VAL A 166 20.20 -19.52 -10.69
CA VAL A 166 19.94 -20.89 -10.13
C VAL A 166 18.49 -21.31 -10.40
N VAL A 167 17.61 -20.39 -10.69
CA VAL A 167 16.19 -20.64 -10.98
C VAL A 167 15.99 -21.28 -12.34
N PHE A 168 16.93 -21.10 -13.26
CA PHE A 168 16.78 -21.44 -14.69
C PHE A 168 17.32 -22.84 -15.06
N ASP A 169 17.93 -23.54 -14.13
CA ASP A 169 18.43 -24.91 -14.40
C ASP A 169 17.27 -25.94 -14.56
N ARG A 170 16.04 -25.51 -14.35
CA ARG A 170 14.86 -26.35 -14.55
C ARG A 170 13.75 -25.58 -15.30
N ARG A 171 13.61 -25.82 -16.58
CA ARG A 171 12.47 -25.38 -17.40
C ARG A 171 11.10 -25.71 -16.76
N GLU A 172 11.05 -26.72 -15.92
CA GLU A 172 9.87 -27.13 -15.14
C GLU A 172 9.45 -26.08 -14.09
N THR A 173 10.38 -25.25 -13.60
CA THR A 173 10.11 -24.26 -12.55
C THR A 173 9.29 -23.08 -13.05
N LEU A 174 9.39 -22.72 -14.34
CA LEU A 174 8.67 -21.59 -14.93
C LEU A 174 7.35 -21.98 -15.62
N SER A 175 7.15 -23.28 -15.88
CA SER A 175 5.94 -23.76 -16.60
C SER A 175 4.63 -23.30 -15.96
N PRO A 176 4.42 -23.35 -14.64
CA PRO A 176 3.18 -22.89 -14.02
C PRO A 176 2.91 -21.39 -14.23
N TRP A 177 3.97 -20.59 -14.31
CA TRP A 177 3.88 -19.14 -14.42
C TRP A 177 3.60 -18.67 -15.85
N VAL A 178 4.00 -19.46 -16.85
CA VAL A 178 3.78 -19.15 -18.28
C VAL A 178 2.29 -19.26 -18.62
N ASP A 179 1.63 -20.29 -18.12
CA ASP A 179 0.22 -20.55 -18.39
C ASP A 179 -0.69 -19.54 -17.65
N LYS A 180 -0.27 -19.11 -16.45
CA LYS A 180 -0.99 -18.17 -15.58
C LYS A 180 -0.34 -16.78 -15.57
N LYS A 181 0.11 -16.28 -16.73
CA LYS A 181 0.91 -15.06 -16.82
C LYS A 181 0.28 -13.83 -16.15
N THR A 182 -1.01 -13.62 -16.34
CA THR A 182 -1.74 -12.47 -15.77
C THR A 182 -1.90 -12.59 -14.26
N GLU A 183 -2.21 -13.80 -13.80
CA GLU A 183 -2.38 -14.13 -12.38
C GLU A 183 -1.06 -13.95 -11.64
N THR A 184 0.01 -14.48 -12.20
CA THR A 184 1.36 -14.38 -11.64
C THR A 184 1.82 -12.94 -11.53
N LEU A 185 1.67 -12.13 -12.60
CA LEU A 185 2.00 -10.72 -12.55
C LEU A 185 1.17 -9.95 -11.52
N SER A 186 -0.11 -10.29 -11.40
CA SER A 186 -0.97 -9.66 -10.40
C SER A 186 -0.52 -10.00 -8.98
N ALA A 187 -0.15 -11.26 -8.74
CA ALA A 187 0.38 -11.71 -7.46
C ALA A 187 1.72 -11.01 -7.12
N ILE A 188 2.65 -10.92 -8.08
CA ILE A 188 3.92 -10.20 -7.91
C ILE A 188 3.66 -8.73 -7.57
N THR A 189 2.77 -8.06 -8.32
CA THR A 189 2.42 -6.66 -8.07
C THR A 189 1.88 -6.48 -6.66
N GLU A 190 0.99 -7.34 -6.21
CA GLU A 190 0.42 -7.30 -4.86
C GLU A 190 1.49 -7.50 -3.78
N ILE A 191 2.39 -8.46 -3.96
CA ILE A 191 3.51 -8.72 -3.05
C ILE A 191 4.41 -7.48 -2.94
N LEU A 192 4.82 -6.91 -4.07
CA LEU A 192 5.70 -5.74 -4.11
C LEU A 192 5.04 -4.50 -3.50
N GLN A 193 3.75 -4.28 -3.76
CA GLN A 193 2.98 -3.21 -3.14
C GLN A 193 2.88 -3.38 -1.61
N ASN A 194 2.61 -4.59 -1.13
CA ASN A 194 2.62 -4.90 0.30
C ASN A 194 4.00 -4.67 0.93
N MET A 195 5.09 -5.04 0.24
CA MET A 195 6.46 -4.77 0.69
C MET A 195 6.75 -3.27 0.75
N LEU A 196 6.37 -2.52 -0.29
CA LEU A 196 6.54 -1.07 -0.35
C LEU A 196 5.80 -0.38 0.79
N GLN A 197 4.55 -0.78 1.05
CA GLN A 197 3.76 -0.26 2.16
C GLN A 197 4.40 -0.58 3.51
N TYR A 198 4.83 -1.82 3.70
CA TYR A 198 5.50 -2.20 4.95
C TYR A 198 6.77 -1.40 5.19
N LYS A 199 7.60 -1.20 4.15
CA LYS A 199 8.80 -0.36 4.26
C LYS A 199 8.46 1.10 4.60
N SER A 200 7.35 1.61 4.07
CA SER A 200 6.94 3.01 4.22
C SER A 200 6.27 3.31 5.57
N ILE A 201 5.38 2.41 6.03
CA ILE A 201 4.52 2.67 7.19
C ILE A 201 4.58 1.56 8.25
N GLN A 202 5.42 0.53 8.02
CA GLN A 202 5.56 -0.64 8.89
C GLN A 202 4.24 -1.39 9.16
N CYS A 203 3.26 -1.22 8.30
CA CYS A 203 1.96 -1.87 8.37
C CYS A 203 1.71 -2.66 7.08
N PHE A 204 1.18 -3.89 7.21
CA PHE A 204 0.79 -4.70 6.06
C PHE A 204 -0.68 -4.51 5.75
N VAL A 205 -1.00 -4.38 4.47
CA VAL A 205 -2.38 -4.31 3.98
C VAL A 205 -2.99 -5.71 3.82
N SER A 206 -2.17 -6.74 3.55
CA SER A 206 -2.67 -8.10 3.36
C SER A 206 -3.35 -8.64 4.62
N ALA A 207 -4.57 -9.15 4.47
CA ALA A 207 -5.31 -9.82 5.53
C ALA A 207 -4.75 -11.20 5.86
N ASP A 208 -4.05 -11.84 4.91
CA ASP A 208 -3.49 -13.19 5.08
C ASP A 208 -2.24 -13.19 5.98
N PRO A 209 -2.26 -13.89 7.12
CA PRO A 209 -1.11 -13.96 8.03
C PRO A 209 0.14 -14.58 7.38
N ARG A 210 -0.02 -15.55 6.47
CA ARG A 210 1.09 -16.22 5.77
C ARG A 210 1.79 -15.23 4.83
N ARG A 211 1.04 -14.53 3.98
CA ARG A 211 1.57 -13.48 3.10
C ARG A 211 2.30 -12.40 3.88
N ARG A 212 1.75 -11.98 5.02
CA ARG A 212 2.41 -11.01 5.91
C ARG A 212 3.76 -11.49 6.39
N ALA A 213 3.86 -12.74 6.83
CA ALA A 213 5.13 -13.31 7.31
C ALA A 213 6.18 -13.34 6.19
N HIS A 214 5.82 -13.79 4.98
CA HIS A 214 6.72 -13.81 3.83
C HIS A 214 7.14 -12.41 3.37
N CYS A 215 6.21 -11.48 3.23
CA CYS A 215 6.54 -10.09 2.89
C CYS A 215 7.45 -9.44 3.94
N LYS A 216 7.23 -9.73 5.23
CA LYS A 216 8.08 -9.22 6.31
C LYS A 216 9.52 -9.76 6.20
N ALA A 217 9.67 -11.06 5.91
CA ALA A 217 10.98 -11.67 5.72
C ALA A 217 11.72 -11.03 4.52
N LEU A 218 11.05 -10.91 3.37
CA LEU A 218 11.61 -10.25 2.19
C LEU A 218 11.98 -8.79 2.45
N CYS A 219 11.17 -8.06 3.19
CA CYS A 219 11.46 -6.66 3.55
C CYS A 219 12.68 -6.49 4.44
N GLN A 220 13.16 -7.52 5.12
CA GLN A 220 14.42 -7.47 5.88
C GLN A 220 15.64 -7.53 4.96
N GLU A 221 15.53 -8.20 3.84
CA GLU A 221 16.62 -8.49 2.91
C GLU A 221 16.68 -7.51 1.72
N VAL A 222 15.53 -6.90 1.35
CA VAL A 222 15.36 -6.06 0.14
C VAL A 222 15.27 -4.59 0.51
N SER A 223 16.00 -3.72 -0.19
CA SER A 223 15.97 -2.27 0.01
C SER A 223 14.69 -1.64 -0.59
N PHE A 224 14.35 -0.42 -0.14
CA PHE A 224 13.23 0.34 -0.70
C PHE A 224 13.39 0.62 -2.20
N SER A 225 14.61 1.00 -2.63
CA SER A 225 14.92 1.28 -4.04
C SER A 225 14.76 0.05 -4.92
N GLN A 226 15.17 -1.13 -4.44
CA GLN A 226 14.96 -2.39 -5.16
C GLN A 226 13.48 -2.72 -5.35
N ILE A 227 12.64 -2.46 -4.35
CA ILE A 227 11.20 -2.67 -4.44
C ILE A 227 10.58 -1.73 -5.49
N CYS A 228 10.95 -0.44 -5.47
CA CYS A 228 10.47 0.52 -6.46
C CYS A 228 10.85 0.10 -7.89
N LEU A 229 12.10 -0.29 -8.10
CA LEU A 229 12.57 -0.76 -9.39
C LEU A 229 11.86 -2.03 -9.84
N ALA A 230 11.63 -2.98 -8.94
CA ALA A 230 10.89 -4.20 -9.22
C ALA A 230 9.44 -3.91 -9.64
N ILE A 231 8.80 -2.90 -9.06
CA ILE A 231 7.46 -2.45 -9.47
C ILE A 231 7.49 -1.91 -10.90
N GLU A 232 8.46 -1.06 -11.23
CA GLU A 232 8.64 -0.54 -12.60
C GLU A 232 8.86 -1.66 -13.61
N GLN A 233 9.71 -2.62 -13.29
CA GLN A 233 9.99 -3.80 -14.14
C GLN A 233 8.72 -4.67 -14.32
N THR A 234 7.91 -4.80 -13.27
CA THR A 234 6.64 -5.54 -13.33
C THR A 234 5.64 -4.85 -14.25
N GLU A 235 5.53 -3.53 -14.21
CA GLU A 235 4.66 -2.76 -15.11
C GLU A 235 5.16 -2.80 -16.56
N GLN A 236 6.47 -2.78 -16.80
CA GLN A 236 7.05 -2.97 -18.13
C GLN A 236 6.70 -4.35 -18.70
N LEU A 237 6.85 -5.40 -17.89
CA LEU A 237 6.47 -6.77 -18.30
C LEU A 237 4.96 -6.88 -18.57
N ARG A 238 4.12 -6.20 -17.76
CA ARG A 238 2.67 -6.14 -17.97
C ARG A 238 2.33 -5.54 -19.33
N GLY A 239 2.98 -4.47 -19.73
CA GLY A 239 2.80 -3.84 -21.04
C GLY A 239 3.15 -4.76 -22.23
N LEU A 240 3.95 -5.80 -21.99
CA LEU A 240 4.32 -6.77 -23.00
C LEU A 240 3.35 -7.96 -23.13
N LEU A 241 2.39 -8.12 -22.19
CA LEU A 241 1.46 -9.27 -22.20
C LEU A 241 0.56 -9.31 -23.44
N ASP A 242 0.23 -8.15 -23.99
CA ASP A 242 -0.63 -8.01 -25.17
C ASP A 242 0.13 -8.17 -26.48
N VAL A 243 1.46 -8.23 -26.42
CA VAL A 243 2.35 -8.45 -27.56
C VAL A 243 2.74 -9.92 -27.63
N ASN A 244 2.82 -10.46 -28.83
CA ASN A 244 3.21 -11.85 -29.03
C ASN A 244 4.73 -12.04 -28.78
N ILE A 245 5.12 -12.17 -27.50
CA ILE A 245 6.48 -12.37 -27.05
C ILE A 245 6.71 -13.79 -26.53
N ASN A 246 7.96 -14.20 -26.48
CA ASN A 246 8.35 -15.46 -25.83
C ASN A 246 8.26 -15.29 -24.30
N MET A 247 7.10 -15.64 -23.71
CA MET A 247 6.85 -15.47 -22.28
C MET A 247 7.86 -16.18 -21.38
N PRO A 248 8.30 -17.41 -21.62
CA PRO A 248 9.37 -18.05 -20.86
C PRO A 248 10.63 -17.18 -20.78
N MET A 249 11.07 -16.63 -21.90
CA MET A 249 12.25 -15.77 -21.97
C MET A 249 12.03 -14.43 -21.25
N ALA A 250 10.82 -13.87 -21.34
CA ALA A 250 10.46 -12.65 -20.65
C ALA A 250 10.46 -12.83 -19.12
N TRP A 251 9.94 -13.96 -18.62
CA TRP A 251 10.00 -14.31 -17.20
C TRP A 251 11.43 -14.53 -16.73
N GLU A 252 12.22 -15.23 -17.53
CA GLU A 252 13.64 -15.45 -17.27
C GLU A 252 14.37 -14.12 -17.08
N HIS A 253 14.25 -13.23 -18.04
CA HIS A 253 14.84 -11.89 -17.98
C HIS A 253 14.34 -11.11 -16.75
N PHE A 254 13.04 -11.15 -16.47
CA PHE A 254 12.44 -10.45 -15.33
C PHE A 254 13.05 -10.92 -13.99
N PHE A 255 13.06 -12.23 -13.72
CA PHE A 255 13.58 -12.75 -12.46
C PHE A 255 15.09 -12.63 -12.31
N LEU A 256 15.85 -12.68 -13.42
CA LEU A 256 17.31 -12.46 -13.40
C LEU A 256 17.67 -11.04 -13.00
N HIS A 257 16.85 -10.07 -13.38
CA HIS A 257 17.15 -8.65 -13.21
C HIS A 257 16.27 -7.95 -12.19
N LEU A 258 15.45 -8.70 -11.46
CA LEU A 258 14.51 -8.14 -10.50
C LEU A 258 15.21 -7.30 -9.43
N GLY A 259 14.82 -6.02 -9.35
CA GLY A 259 15.39 -5.08 -8.37
C GLY A 259 16.85 -4.69 -8.64
N SER A 260 17.42 -5.04 -9.78
CA SER A 260 18.78 -4.64 -10.17
C SER A 260 18.75 -3.50 -11.19
N ASN A 261 19.74 -2.59 -11.13
CA ASN A 261 19.89 -1.47 -12.07
C ASN A 261 20.47 -1.87 -13.43
N SER A 262 20.42 -3.14 -13.82
CA SER A 262 20.93 -3.59 -15.11
C SER A 262 19.98 -3.23 -16.27
N VAL A 263 19.74 -1.92 -16.46
CA VAL A 263 19.18 -1.37 -17.69
C VAL A 263 20.32 -0.63 -18.39
N ASN A 264 20.77 -1.20 -19.52
CA ASN A 264 21.72 -0.70 -20.51
C ASN A 264 23.20 -1.08 -20.30
N SER A 265 23.56 -2.16 -20.92
CA SER A 265 24.78 -2.24 -21.73
C SER A 265 24.40 -2.82 -23.08
#